data_2f0e5a257e16f003ab5d557eb60342e5
#
_entry.id   2f0e5a257e16f003ab5d557eb60342e5
#
_cell.length_a   1.000
_cell.length_b   1.000
_cell.length_c   1.000
_cell.angle_alpha   90.00
_cell.angle_beta   90.00
_cell.angle_gamma   90.00
#
_symmetry.space_group_name_H-M   'P 1'
#
loop_
_entity.id
_entity.type
_entity.pdbx_description
1 polymer ?
#
loop_
_entity_poly.entity_id
_entity_poly.type
_entity_poly.pdbx_seq_one_letter_code
_entity_poly.pdbx_strand_id
1 'polypeptide(L)'
;IDMVEADPNIIGIVGANWLKGASDNALADFSKLPFNVLRVSRYSDVERSKYVRPYQYYIATAVYPLLRSVYIIHTDPRSRSMLKNFFFYTKGQKGQTIICNNSQLLPITPVEVKDVSIK
;
A
#
# COMPACT_ATOMS: atom_id res chain seq x y z
N ILE A 1 11.98 4.95 11.28
CA ILE A 1 10.92 5.92 11.60
C ILE A 1 11.40 6.80 12.75
N ASP A 2 11.81 6.21 13.86
CA ASP A 2 12.21 6.91 15.09
C ASP A 2 13.24 8.04 14.89
N MET A 3 14.20 7.84 13.99
CA MET A 3 15.20 8.87 13.65
C MET A 3 14.56 10.10 12.96
N VAL A 4 13.56 9.88 12.10
CA VAL A 4 12.85 10.97 11.40
C VAL A 4 11.94 11.74 12.37
N GLU A 5 11.42 11.07 13.40
CA GLU A 5 10.64 11.71 14.45
C GLU A 5 11.52 12.58 15.37
N ALA A 6 12.75 12.13 15.60
CA ALA A 6 13.68 12.79 16.52
C ALA A 6 14.37 14.03 15.91
N ASP A 7 14.59 14.05 14.60
CA ASP A 7 15.33 15.14 13.93
C ASP A 7 14.61 15.58 12.63
N PRO A 8 14.13 16.84 12.56
CA PRO A 8 13.43 17.38 11.39
C PRO A 8 14.30 17.53 10.13
N ASN A 9 15.62 17.38 10.25
CA ASN A 9 16.55 17.47 9.11
C ASN A 9 16.78 16.10 8.43
N ILE A 10 16.20 15.02 8.96
CA ILE A 10 16.35 13.69 8.41
C ILE A 10 15.21 13.38 7.43
N ILE A 11 15.56 12.87 6.25
CA ILE A 11 14.62 12.33 5.29
C ILE A 11 14.70 10.80 5.30
N GLY A 12 13.59 10.14 5.62
CA GLY A 12 13.43 8.69 5.57
C GLY A 12 12.78 8.22 4.28
N ILE A 13 13.25 7.09 3.72
CA ILE A 13 12.61 6.41 2.60
C ILE A 13 12.11 5.05 3.10
N VAL A 14 10.80 4.85 3.08
CA VAL A 14 10.16 3.64 3.60
C VAL A 14 8.99 3.23 2.70
N GLY A 15 8.66 1.94 2.66
CA GLY A 15 7.48 1.49 1.93
C GLY A 15 6.18 2.02 2.56
N ALA A 16 5.24 2.47 1.74
CA ALA A 16 3.97 3.04 2.20
C ALA A 16 3.16 2.09 3.12
N ASN A 17 3.36 0.77 2.97
CA ASN A 17 2.75 -0.24 3.84
C ASN A 17 3.21 -0.18 5.30
N TRP A 18 4.32 0.47 5.60
CA TRP A 18 4.81 0.70 6.97
C TRP A 18 4.26 1.99 7.60
N LEU A 19 3.61 2.84 6.80
CA LEU A 19 3.03 4.11 7.26
C LEU A 19 1.57 3.94 7.71
N LYS A 20 1.21 2.77 8.17
CA LYS A 20 -0.14 2.52 8.68
C LYS A 20 -0.35 3.37 9.94
N GLY A 21 -1.16 4.40 9.81
CA GLY A 21 -1.65 5.15 10.97
C GLY A 21 -2.46 4.21 11.88
N ALA A 22 -2.53 4.50 13.17
CA ALA A 22 -3.23 3.71 14.20
C ALA A 22 -4.77 3.64 14.02
N SER A 23 -5.29 3.98 12.85
CA SER A 23 -6.70 3.94 12.52
C SER A 23 -7.04 2.61 11.83
N ASP A 24 -8.02 1.89 12.35
CA ASP A 24 -8.55 0.64 11.77
C ASP A 24 -9.22 0.82 10.40
N ASN A 25 -9.38 2.05 9.94
CA ASN A 25 -9.91 2.35 8.62
C ASN A 25 -8.80 2.35 7.57
N ALA A 26 -9.03 1.64 6.48
CA ALA A 26 -8.12 1.36 5.36
C ALA A 26 -7.57 2.60 4.61
N LEU A 27 -8.06 3.78 4.89
CA LEU A 27 -7.55 5.03 4.33
C LEU A 27 -6.39 5.52 5.20
N ALA A 28 -5.18 5.50 4.65
CA ALA A 28 -4.03 6.08 5.32
C ALA A 28 -4.27 7.56 5.58
N ASP A 29 -4.52 7.89 6.83
CA ASP A 29 -4.55 9.27 7.27
C ASP A 29 -3.13 9.70 7.64
N PHE A 30 -2.38 10.16 6.64
CA PHE A 30 -1.02 10.64 6.84
C PHE A 30 -0.93 11.89 7.74
N SER A 31 -2.08 12.51 8.09
CA SER A 31 -2.11 13.66 9.00
C SER A 31 -1.91 13.28 10.47
N LYS A 32 -2.13 12.02 10.80
CA LYS A 32 -1.98 11.48 12.17
C LYS A 32 -0.58 10.96 12.48
N LEU A 33 0.31 10.97 11.50
CA LEU A 33 1.69 10.56 11.70
C LEU A 33 2.48 11.66 12.41
N PRO A 34 3.44 11.31 13.28
CA PRO A 34 4.28 12.28 13.99
C PRO A 34 5.33 12.95 13.10
N PHE A 35 5.35 12.63 11.82
CA PHE A 35 6.25 13.19 10.81
C PHE A 35 5.48 13.53 9.54
N ASN A 36 6.07 14.36 8.67
CA ASN A 36 5.44 14.78 7.43
C ASN A 36 5.75 13.83 6.27
N VAL A 37 4.71 13.26 5.64
CA VAL A 37 4.85 12.49 4.40
C VAL A 37 4.95 13.45 3.23
N LEU A 38 6.11 13.50 2.59
CA LEU A 38 6.40 14.39 1.48
C LEU A 38 5.54 14.07 0.26
N ARG A 39 5.18 15.12 -0.48
CA ARG A 39 4.55 14.99 -1.79
C ARG A 39 5.63 14.85 -2.85
N VAL A 40 5.44 13.98 -3.82
CA VAL A 40 6.40 13.70 -4.89
C VAL A 40 5.72 13.87 -6.24
N SER A 41 6.44 14.40 -7.21
CA SER A 41 6.04 14.45 -8.61
C SER A 41 7.15 13.92 -9.52
N ARG A 42 6.85 13.73 -10.79
CA ARG A 42 7.88 13.44 -11.80
C ARG A 42 8.71 14.70 -12.05
N TYR A 43 9.97 14.53 -12.42
CA TYR A 43 10.89 15.65 -12.69
C TYR A 43 10.37 16.63 -13.75
N SER A 44 9.61 16.15 -14.74
CA SER A 44 9.00 16.97 -15.79
C SER A 44 7.82 17.83 -15.32
N ASP A 45 7.28 17.56 -14.12
CA ASP A 45 6.07 18.22 -13.65
C ASP A 45 6.44 19.41 -12.74
N VAL A 46 6.40 20.61 -13.30
CA VAL A 46 6.72 21.86 -12.57
C VAL A 46 5.51 22.34 -11.75
N GLU A 47 4.30 21.94 -12.11
CA GLU A 47 3.09 22.37 -11.45
C GLU A 47 2.90 21.70 -10.07
N ARG A 48 2.71 22.52 -9.03
CA ARG A 48 2.50 22.03 -7.65
C ARG A 48 1.27 21.14 -7.50
N SER A 49 0.29 21.25 -8.37
CA SER A 49 -0.92 20.40 -8.42
C SER A 49 -0.62 18.93 -8.66
N LYS A 50 0.52 18.62 -9.29
CA LYS A 50 0.98 17.27 -9.60
C LYS A 50 1.81 16.60 -8.49
N TYR A 51 2.09 17.32 -7.39
CA TYR A 51 2.79 16.77 -6.22
C TYR A 51 1.81 16.03 -5.33
N VAL A 52 1.90 14.70 -5.30
CA VAL A 52 0.96 13.84 -4.59
C VAL A 52 1.64 12.97 -3.53
N ARG A 53 0.88 12.60 -2.50
CA ARG A 53 1.29 11.62 -1.50
C ARG A 53 0.96 10.20 -1.97
N PRO A 54 1.56 9.13 -1.39
CA PRO A 54 1.38 7.74 -1.81
C PRO A 54 0.02 7.14 -1.39
N TYR A 55 -1.08 7.83 -1.70
CA TYR A 55 -2.42 7.28 -1.53
C TYR A 55 -2.69 6.20 -2.58
N GLN A 56 -3.45 5.17 -2.23
CA GLN A 56 -3.81 4.07 -3.14
C GLN A 56 -4.35 4.57 -4.49
N TYR A 57 -5.18 5.62 -4.49
CA TYR A 57 -5.69 6.22 -5.71
C TYR A 57 -4.58 6.71 -6.66
N TYR A 58 -3.60 7.46 -6.14
CA TYR A 58 -2.50 7.97 -6.95
C TYR A 58 -1.50 6.89 -7.38
N ILE A 59 -1.40 5.81 -6.59
CA ILE A 59 -0.64 4.63 -6.94
C ILE A 59 -1.35 3.87 -8.07
N ALA A 60 -2.66 3.65 -7.97
CA ALA A 60 -3.47 2.95 -8.96
C ALA A 60 -3.50 3.67 -10.32
N THR A 61 -3.56 4.99 -10.31
CA THR A 61 -3.57 5.82 -11.52
C THR A 61 -2.16 6.15 -12.05
N ALA A 62 -1.11 5.58 -11.43
CA ALA A 62 0.30 5.83 -11.77
C ALA A 62 0.70 7.32 -11.77
N VAL A 63 -0.03 8.16 -11.05
CA VAL A 63 0.33 9.58 -10.82
C VAL A 63 1.48 9.69 -9.83
N TYR A 64 1.49 8.86 -8.77
CA TYR A 64 2.61 8.77 -7.84
C TYR A 64 3.80 8.06 -8.53
N PRO A 65 4.99 8.67 -8.62
CA PRO A 65 6.06 8.18 -9.48
C PRO A 65 6.88 7.01 -8.88
N LEU A 66 6.92 6.88 -7.55
CA LEU A 66 7.76 5.90 -6.87
C LEU A 66 6.98 4.60 -6.60
N LEU A 67 6.78 3.82 -7.63
CA LEU A 67 6.06 2.55 -7.57
C LEU A 67 7.01 1.36 -7.50
N ARG A 68 6.63 0.34 -6.74
CA ARG A 68 7.30 -0.96 -6.73
C ARG A 68 6.29 -2.09 -6.60
N SER A 69 6.58 -3.21 -7.21
CA SER A 69 5.81 -4.44 -7.01
C SER A 69 6.32 -5.20 -5.78
N VAL A 70 5.40 -5.85 -5.06
CA VAL A 70 5.71 -6.76 -3.97
C VAL A 70 5.38 -8.17 -4.42
N TYR A 71 6.32 -9.09 -4.28
CA TYR A 71 6.21 -10.46 -4.75
C TYR A 71 6.23 -11.45 -3.59
N ILE A 72 5.44 -12.50 -3.71
CA ILE A 72 5.52 -13.70 -2.88
C ILE A 72 6.11 -14.80 -3.76
N ILE A 73 7.21 -15.41 -3.32
CA ILE A 73 7.89 -16.49 -4.02
C ILE A 73 7.88 -17.73 -3.13
N HIS A 74 7.55 -18.87 -3.70
CA HIS A 74 7.69 -20.16 -3.03
C HIS A 74 8.43 -21.15 -3.93
N THR A 75 9.25 -22.01 -3.35
CA THR A 75 10.12 -22.96 -4.05
C THR A 75 9.77 -24.43 -3.73
N ASP A 76 8.69 -24.68 -2.99
CA ASP A 76 8.29 -26.05 -2.63
C ASP A 76 7.75 -26.80 -3.85
N PRO A 77 8.41 -27.87 -4.31
CA PRO A 77 8.00 -28.62 -5.48
C PRO A 77 6.76 -29.51 -5.26
N ARG A 78 6.36 -29.72 -4.00
CA ARG A 78 5.23 -30.60 -3.66
C ARG A 78 3.90 -30.00 -4.11
N SER A 79 3.10 -30.78 -4.80
CA SER A 79 1.82 -30.32 -5.35
C SER A 79 0.74 -29.99 -4.31
N ARG A 80 0.83 -30.58 -3.11
CA ARG A 80 -0.15 -30.42 -2.02
C ARG A 80 0.49 -29.90 -0.74
N SER A 81 1.35 -28.92 -0.84
CA SER A 81 1.95 -28.32 0.35
C SER A 81 1.06 -27.24 0.96
N MET A 82 1.17 -27.05 2.26
CA MET A 82 0.51 -25.93 2.97
C MET A 82 0.96 -24.59 2.40
N LEU A 83 2.22 -24.47 2.01
CA LEU A 83 2.78 -23.25 1.41
C LEU A 83 2.10 -22.91 0.09
N LYS A 84 1.80 -23.91 -0.74
CA LYS A 84 1.09 -23.72 -2.00
C LYS A 84 -0.35 -23.26 -1.77
N ASN A 85 -1.03 -23.85 -0.79
CA ASN A 85 -2.38 -23.42 -0.41
C ASN A 85 -2.39 -21.98 0.12
N PHE A 86 -1.42 -21.60 0.94
CA PHE A 86 -1.26 -20.24 1.41
C PHE A 86 -1.00 -19.25 0.25
N PHE A 87 -0.15 -19.64 -0.70
CA PHE A 87 0.11 -18.83 -1.90
C PHE A 87 -1.18 -18.58 -2.70
N PHE A 88 -1.96 -19.62 -2.96
CA PHE A 88 -3.25 -19.49 -3.67
C PHE A 88 -4.27 -18.69 -2.87
N TYR A 89 -4.31 -18.87 -1.55
CA TYR A 89 -5.18 -18.06 -0.68
C TYR A 89 -4.81 -16.58 -0.77
N THR A 90 -3.53 -16.24 -0.67
CA THR A 90 -3.05 -14.85 -0.74
C THR A 90 -3.38 -14.22 -2.10
N LYS A 91 -3.28 -14.97 -3.20
CA LYS A 91 -3.63 -14.52 -4.55
C LYS A 91 -5.14 -14.41 -4.78
N GLY A 92 -5.94 -15.17 -4.05
CA GLY A 92 -7.40 -15.20 -4.18
C GLY A 92 -8.09 -13.97 -3.59
N GLN A 93 -9.39 -13.80 -3.86
CA GLN A 93 -10.20 -12.65 -3.43
C GLN A 93 -10.08 -12.35 -1.94
N LYS A 94 -10.18 -13.37 -1.07
CA LYS A 94 -10.08 -13.20 0.38
C LYS A 94 -8.73 -12.61 0.81
N GLY A 95 -7.63 -13.17 0.30
CA GLY A 95 -6.28 -12.69 0.59
C GLY A 95 -6.05 -11.28 0.05
N GLN A 96 -6.48 -11.00 -1.17
CA GLN A 96 -6.34 -9.68 -1.79
C GLN A 96 -7.20 -8.62 -1.08
N THR A 97 -8.39 -8.97 -0.60
CA THR A 97 -9.23 -8.09 0.23
C THR A 97 -8.51 -7.72 1.53
N ILE A 98 -7.90 -8.69 2.21
CA ILE A 98 -7.13 -8.45 3.43
C ILE A 98 -5.96 -7.50 3.16
N ILE A 99 -5.20 -7.74 2.08
CA ILE A 99 -4.07 -6.90 1.69
C ILE A 99 -4.53 -5.48 1.39
N CYS A 100 -5.60 -5.31 0.61
CA CYS A 100 -6.15 -4.01 0.25
C CYS A 100 -6.63 -3.22 1.46
N ASN A 101 -7.35 -3.87 2.38
CA ASN A 101 -7.95 -3.21 3.53
C ASN A 101 -6.95 -2.92 4.66
N ASN A 102 -5.87 -3.70 4.76
CA ASN A 102 -4.91 -3.58 5.87
C ASN A 102 -3.56 -3.00 5.46
N SER A 103 -3.38 -2.60 4.21
CA SER A 103 -2.13 -2.00 3.75
C SER A 103 -2.39 -0.94 2.66
N GLN A 104 -1.35 -0.21 2.27
CA GLN A 104 -1.39 0.70 1.11
C GLN A 104 -1.05 -0.03 -0.20
N LEU A 105 -0.95 -1.35 -0.18
CA LEU A 105 -0.71 -2.15 -1.37
C LEU A 105 -1.98 -2.24 -2.22
N LEU A 106 -1.81 -2.20 -3.53
CA LEU A 106 -2.90 -2.48 -4.46
C LEU A 106 -3.04 -3.98 -4.68
N PRO A 107 -4.26 -4.51 -4.70
CA PRO A 107 -4.50 -5.91 -5.02
C PRO A 107 -4.16 -6.21 -6.48
N ILE A 108 -3.59 -7.38 -6.73
CA ILE A 108 -3.30 -7.86 -8.09
C ILE A 108 -4.58 -8.28 -8.83
N THR A 109 -5.58 -8.73 -8.07
CA THR A 109 -6.91 -9.08 -8.58
C THR A 109 -7.91 -8.04 -8.06
N PRO A 110 -8.79 -7.49 -8.90
CA PRO A 110 -9.81 -6.57 -8.45
C PRO A 110 -10.62 -7.17 -7.30
N VAL A 111 -10.80 -6.38 -6.24
CA VAL A 111 -11.60 -6.79 -5.07
C VAL A 111 -13.06 -6.53 -5.40
N GLU A 112 -13.86 -7.58 -5.45
CA GLU A 112 -15.31 -7.46 -5.64
C GLU A 112 -15.95 -6.91 -4.36
N VAL A 113 -16.55 -5.74 -4.44
CA VAL A 113 -17.41 -5.20 -3.39
C VAL A 113 -18.78 -5.79 -3.60
N LYS A 114 -19.21 -6.67 -2.71
CA LYS A 114 -20.60 -7.13 -2.71
C LYS A 114 -21.46 -6.03 -2.11
N ASP A 115 -22.31 -5.45 -2.92
CA ASP A 115 -23.37 -4.56 -2.43
C ASP A 115 -24.28 -5.37 -1.52
N VAL A 116 -24.19 -5.10 -0.22
CA VAL A 116 -25.14 -5.63 0.77
C VAL A 116 -26.36 -4.72 0.69
N SER A 117 -27.35 -5.12 -0.10
CA SER A 117 -28.67 -4.50 -0.03
C SER A 117 -29.28 -4.81 1.34
N ILE A 118 -29.25 -3.84 2.22
CA ILE A 118 -29.96 -3.87 3.49
C ILE A 118 -31.47 -3.78 3.14
N LYS A 119 -32.18 -4.88 3.38
CA LYS A 119 -33.63 -4.91 3.36
C LYS A 119 -34.18 -4.34 4.65
#